data_4a769f86f92fd659e737ea03e792540e
#
_entry.id   4a769f86f92fd659e737ea03e792540e
#
_cell.length_a   1.000
_cell.length_b   1.000
_cell.length_c   1.000
_cell.angle_alpha   90.00
_cell.angle_beta   90.00
_cell.angle_gamma   90.00
#
_symmetry.space_group_name_H-M   'P 1'
#
loop_
_entity.id
_entity.type
_entity.pdbx_description
1 polymer ?
#
loop_
_entity_poly.entity_id
_entity_poly.type
_entity_poly.pdbx_seq_one_letter_code
_entity_poly.pdbx_strand_id
1 'polypeptide(L)'
;MKRFLAVGGVCTAFLLGGAMTAFAQDEHREEHHDEAKQEEKHDQHVEERRRIDDAHFRSHFGHDHHFAIRHVTVVGGRPHFGYGGYNFEIVDAWPAGWSYNDNCYIDFVDGGYFLFNLRHPGVRIAVTVL
;
A
#
# COMPACT_ATOMS: atom_id res chain seq x y z
N MET A 1 -34.03 -28.26 3.44
CA MET A 1 -34.66 -29.19 4.38
C MET A 1 -33.79 -29.38 5.60
N LYS A 2 -34.44 -29.29 6.79
CA LYS A 2 -33.98 -29.66 8.14
C LYS A 2 -33.06 -28.66 8.80
N ARG A 3 -33.53 -27.82 9.69
CA ARG A 3 -34.16 -27.94 11.05
C ARG A 3 -33.08 -27.86 12.12
N PHE A 4 -33.09 -26.74 12.83
CA PHE A 4 -33.44 -26.46 14.24
C PHE A 4 -32.73 -27.33 15.28
N LEU A 5 -32.11 -26.67 16.26
CA LEU A 5 -32.49 -26.86 17.67
C LEU A 5 -31.89 -25.75 18.54
N ALA A 6 -32.77 -25.05 19.20
CA ALA A 6 -32.53 -24.16 20.34
C ALA A 6 -32.69 -24.99 21.62
N VAL A 7 -31.84 -24.70 22.64
CA VAL A 7 -32.07 -25.02 24.07
C VAL A 7 -31.31 -23.91 24.76
N GLY A 8 -31.81 -23.04 25.57
CA GLY A 8 -32.87 -23.05 26.53
C GLY A 8 -32.35 -23.40 27.92
N GLY A 9 -32.37 -22.40 28.83
CA GLY A 9 -32.29 -22.64 30.25
C GLY A 9 -31.11 -21.92 30.95
N VAL A 10 -31.17 -21.19 31.96
CA VAL A 10 -32.07 -20.87 33.09
C VAL A 10 -31.27 -19.97 34.03
N CYS A 11 -31.94 -18.98 34.53
CA CYS A 11 -31.58 -18.06 35.61
C CYS A 11 -30.96 -18.71 36.83
N THR A 12 -30.03 -18.03 37.47
CA THR A 12 -30.01 -17.94 38.94
C THR A 12 -29.47 -16.59 39.35
N ALA A 13 -30.35 -15.82 39.98
CA ALA A 13 -30.05 -14.61 40.70
C ALA A 13 -29.38 -14.96 42.02
N PHE A 14 -28.31 -14.27 42.36
CA PHE A 14 -27.88 -14.08 43.76
C PHE A 14 -27.59 -12.62 44.01
N LEU A 15 -28.47 -12.03 44.73
CA LEU A 15 -28.28 -10.75 45.48
C LEU A 15 -27.49 -11.02 46.75
N LEU A 16 -26.54 -10.12 47.05
CA LEU A 16 -26.11 -9.60 48.35
C LEU A 16 -24.66 -9.12 48.15
N GLY A 17 -24.39 -7.85 48.11
CA GLY A 17 -24.30 -6.98 49.26
C GLY A 17 -22.82 -6.71 49.55
N GLY A 18 -22.37 -5.45 49.47
CA GLY A 18 -21.09 -5.08 50.07
C GLY A 18 -20.34 -3.98 49.31
N ALA A 19 -20.67 -2.75 49.61
CA ALA A 19 -19.83 -1.57 49.89
C ALA A 19 -18.50 -1.37 49.09
N MET A 20 -18.49 -0.23 48.37
CA MET A 20 -17.44 0.78 48.26
C MET A 20 -15.97 0.33 48.26
N THR A 21 -15.33 0.49 47.13
CA THR A 21 -14.13 1.33 47.00
C THR A 21 -14.08 1.89 45.58
N ALA A 22 -14.45 3.13 45.44
CA ALA A 22 -14.00 3.97 44.35
C ALA A 22 -12.51 4.25 44.60
N PHE A 23 -11.64 3.93 43.64
CA PHE A 23 -10.45 4.71 43.35
C PHE A 23 -9.71 4.09 42.17
N ALA A 24 -9.49 4.90 41.15
CA ALA A 24 -8.42 4.84 40.17
C ALA A 24 -8.48 3.71 39.13
N GLN A 25 -9.17 3.93 38.05
CA GLN A 25 -8.85 3.35 36.74
C GLN A 25 -9.28 4.34 35.65
N ASP A 26 -8.59 5.46 35.58
CA ASP A 26 -8.80 6.43 34.51
C ASP A 26 -7.48 7.05 33.99
N GLU A 27 -6.41 6.28 33.94
CA GLU A 27 -5.13 6.76 33.44
C GLU A 27 -4.47 5.89 32.31
N HIS A 28 -5.17 4.87 31.82
CA HIS A 28 -4.57 4.02 30.77
C HIS A 28 -5.31 4.07 29.42
N ARG A 29 -6.19 5.03 29.19
CA ARG A 29 -6.97 5.10 27.93
C ARG A 29 -6.54 6.20 26.97
N GLU A 30 -5.62 7.06 27.37
CA GLU A 30 -5.15 8.16 26.51
C GLU A 30 -3.89 7.84 25.71
N GLU A 31 -3.04 6.92 26.18
CA GLU A 31 -1.79 6.62 25.46
C GLU A 31 -1.98 5.77 24.19
N HIS A 32 -3.01 4.91 24.13
CA HIS A 32 -3.29 4.12 22.93
C HIS A 32 -3.95 4.92 21.80
N HIS A 33 -4.52 6.09 22.08
CA HIS A 33 -5.14 6.92 21.03
C HIS A 33 -4.14 7.82 20.34
N ASP A 34 -3.04 8.15 20.98
CA ASP A 34 -2.00 8.98 20.41
C ASP A 34 -1.02 8.17 19.55
N GLU A 35 -0.75 6.91 19.90
CA GLU A 35 0.06 6.02 19.06
C GLU A 35 -0.65 5.66 17.75
N ALA A 36 -1.94 5.33 17.78
CA ALA A 36 -2.72 5.06 16.57
C ALA A 36 -2.80 6.28 15.64
N LYS A 37 -2.94 7.49 16.20
CA LYS A 37 -2.91 8.73 15.42
C LYS A 37 -1.52 9.08 14.85
N GLN A 38 -0.47 8.67 15.52
CA GLN A 38 0.90 8.87 15.04
C GLN A 38 1.25 7.86 13.94
N GLU A 39 0.79 6.62 14.04
CA GLU A 39 0.96 5.62 12.99
C GLU A 39 0.19 5.98 11.72
N GLU A 40 -1.08 6.38 11.82
CA GLU A 40 -1.85 6.85 10.66
C GLU A 40 -1.22 8.08 9.98
N LYS A 41 -0.68 9.02 10.74
CA LYS A 41 0.02 10.17 10.18
C LYS A 41 1.37 9.80 9.57
N HIS A 42 2.05 8.80 10.12
CA HIS A 42 3.31 8.33 9.58
C HIS A 42 3.11 7.60 8.26
N ASP A 43 2.11 6.75 8.17
CA ASP A 43 1.77 6.01 6.95
C ASP A 43 1.29 6.94 5.84
N GLN A 44 0.43 7.92 6.13
CA GLN A 44 0.01 8.92 5.17
C GLN A 44 1.19 9.76 4.64
N HIS A 45 2.13 10.09 5.50
CA HIS A 45 3.32 10.88 5.11
C HIS A 45 4.35 10.07 4.32
N VAL A 46 4.41 8.76 4.50
CA VAL A 46 5.25 7.84 3.72
C VAL A 46 4.63 7.60 2.34
N GLU A 47 3.32 7.43 2.25
CA GLU A 47 2.59 7.32 0.98
C GLU A 47 2.69 8.60 0.14
N GLU A 48 2.56 9.77 0.79
CA GLU A 48 2.68 11.06 0.12
C GLU A 48 4.09 11.29 -0.45
N ARG A 49 5.14 10.79 0.21
CA ARG A 49 6.53 10.86 -0.30
C ARG A 49 6.80 9.93 -1.48
N ARG A 50 6.00 8.88 -1.65
CA ARG A 50 6.11 7.93 -2.76
C ARG A 50 5.30 8.34 -3.99
N ARG A 51 4.57 9.44 -3.89
CA ARG A 51 3.80 9.97 -5.00
C ARG A 51 4.60 11.00 -5.78
N ILE A 52 4.62 10.84 -7.09
CA ILE A 52 5.20 11.84 -7.99
C ILE A 52 4.27 13.05 -8.02
N ASP A 53 4.82 14.25 -7.89
CA ASP A 53 4.06 15.49 -8.01
C ASP A 53 3.32 15.56 -9.35
N ASP A 54 2.07 16.02 -9.33
CA ASP A 54 1.19 16.00 -10.50
C ASP A 54 1.71 16.84 -11.68
N ALA A 55 2.39 17.97 -11.41
CA ALA A 55 2.97 18.81 -12.46
C ALA A 55 4.18 18.11 -13.09
N HIS A 56 5.02 17.49 -12.25
CA HIS A 56 6.17 16.70 -12.71
C HIS A 56 5.70 15.45 -13.47
N PHE A 57 4.65 14.77 -12.98
CA PHE A 57 4.10 13.61 -13.66
C PHE A 57 3.65 13.95 -15.07
N ARG A 58 2.85 14.99 -15.25
CA ARG A 58 2.36 15.41 -16.57
C ARG A 58 3.46 15.81 -17.56
N SER A 59 4.60 16.25 -17.07
CA SER A 59 5.70 16.70 -17.94
C SER A 59 6.71 15.61 -18.31
N HIS A 60 6.73 14.48 -17.58
CA HIS A 60 7.76 13.44 -17.77
C HIS A 60 7.22 12.02 -17.86
N PHE A 61 5.94 11.81 -17.53
CA PHE A 61 5.32 10.49 -17.46
C PHE A 61 4.05 10.42 -18.32
N GLY A 62 3.42 9.25 -18.35
CA GLY A 62 2.25 8.97 -19.15
C GLY A 62 2.62 8.46 -20.55
N HIS A 63 1.58 8.12 -21.30
CA HIS A 63 1.70 7.44 -22.60
C HIS A 63 2.59 8.17 -23.63
N ASP A 64 2.66 9.50 -23.57
CA ASP A 64 3.42 10.28 -24.56
C ASP A 64 4.92 10.41 -24.23
N HIS A 65 5.34 9.93 -23.06
CA HIS A 65 6.72 10.01 -22.58
C HIS A 65 7.39 8.63 -22.58
N HIS A 66 7.96 8.26 -23.73
CA HIS A 66 8.58 6.96 -23.91
C HIS A 66 10.06 6.96 -23.54
N PHE A 67 10.53 5.86 -22.96
CA PHE A 67 11.92 5.64 -22.62
C PHE A 67 12.31 4.15 -22.72
N ALA A 68 13.62 3.89 -22.79
CA ALA A 68 14.16 2.56 -22.61
C ALA A 68 14.90 2.47 -21.26
N ILE A 69 14.80 1.35 -20.58
CA ILE A 69 15.49 1.14 -19.30
C ILE A 69 16.95 0.80 -19.58
N ARG A 70 17.82 1.80 -19.50
CA ARG A 70 19.24 1.63 -19.88
C ARG A 70 20.10 0.98 -18.83
N HIS A 71 19.76 1.20 -17.56
CA HIS A 71 20.51 0.73 -16.41
C HIS A 71 19.56 0.14 -15.37
N VAL A 72 19.82 -1.09 -15.01
CA VAL A 72 19.11 -1.79 -13.92
C VAL A 72 20.12 -2.17 -12.86
N THR A 73 19.83 -1.84 -11.62
CA THR A 73 20.57 -2.30 -10.45
C THR A 73 19.68 -3.25 -9.64
N VAL A 74 20.28 -4.26 -9.02
CA VAL A 74 19.53 -5.19 -8.15
C VAL A 74 19.86 -4.87 -6.72
N VAL A 75 18.84 -4.50 -5.94
CA VAL A 75 18.96 -4.20 -4.50
C VAL A 75 17.98 -5.11 -3.74
N GLY A 76 18.50 -5.89 -2.80
CA GLY A 76 17.65 -6.82 -2.07
C GLY A 76 16.95 -7.88 -2.93
N GLY A 77 17.52 -8.22 -4.09
CA GLY A 77 16.93 -9.16 -5.03
C GLY A 77 15.87 -8.57 -5.96
N ARG A 78 15.61 -7.25 -5.89
CA ARG A 78 14.65 -6.55 -6.72
C ARG A 78 15.33 -5.63 -7.74
N PRO A 79 14.89 -5.61 -8.99
CA PRO A 79 15.46 -4.72 -9.99
C PRO A 79 14.95 -3.29 -9.81
N HIS A 80 15.88 -2.35 -9.87
CA HIS A 80 15.64 -0.91 -9.76
C HIS A 80 16.15 -0.20 -11.01
N PHE A 81 15.46 0.86 -11.41
CA PHE A 81 15.89 1.73 -12.50
C PHE A 81 15.52 3.20 -12.23
N GLY A 82 16.24 4.11 -12.87
CA GLY A 82 15.97 5.56 -12.79
C GLY A 82 15.27 6.07 -14.05
N TYR A 83 14.25 6.90 -13.87
CA TYR A 83 13.60 7.65 -14.94
C TYR A 83 12.90 8.90 -14.40
N GLY A 84 12.91 10.00 -15.19
CA GLY A 84 12.19 11.23 -14.88
C GLY A 84 12.58 11.87 -13.53
N GLY A 85 13.81 11.67 -13.07
CA GLY A 85 14.30 12.17 -11.77
C GLY A 85 13.92 11.31 -10.56
N TYR A 86 13.26 10.18 -10.78
CA TYR A 86 12.87 9.22 -9.73
C TYR A 86 13.56 7.87 -9.91
N ASN A 87 13.67 7.13 -8.81
CA ASN A 87 14.06 5.72 -8.81
C ASN A 87 12.83 4.86 -8.63
N PHE A 88 12.75 3.78 -9.38
CA PHE A 88 11.65 2.82 -9.36
C PHE A 88 12.15 1.43 -9.03
N GLU A 89 11.40 0.72 -8.21
CA GLU A 89 11.53 -0.71 -8.00
C GLU A 89 10.51 -1.44 -8.88
N ILE A 90 10.93 -2.49 -9.57
CA ILE A 90 10.02 -3.39 -10.30
C ILE A 90 9.47 -4.40 -9.29
N VAL A 91 8.16 -4.37 -9.09
CA VAL A 91 7.48 -5.21 -8.09
C VAL A 91 7.13 -6.58 -8.66
N ASP A 92 6.59 -6.59 -9.88
CA ASP A 92 6.19 -7.83 -10.55
C ASP A 92 7.38 -8.52 -11.22
N ALA A 93 7.20 -9.80 -11.53
CA ALA A 93 8.16 -10.52 -12.34
C ALA A 93 8.29 -9.89 -13.73
N TRP A 94 9.52 -9.78 -14.24
CA TRP A 94 9.75 -9.30 -15.60
C TRP A 94 9.11 -10.24 -16.63
N PRO A 95 8.23 -9.74 -17.51
CA PRO A 95 7.52 -10.60 -18.45
C PRO A 95 8.44 -11.24 -19.48
N ALA A 96 8.17 -12.50 -19.80
CA ALA A 96 8.89 -13.18 -20.87
C ALA A 96 8.73 -12.46 -22.22
N GLY A 97 9.82 -12.26 -22.92
CA GLY A 97 9.84 -11.58 -24.22
C GLY A 97 9.98 -10.07 -24.16
N TRP A 98 9.90 -9.44 -22.97
CA TRP A 98 10.23 -8.02 -22.82
C TRP A 98 11.74 -7.81 -22.83
N SER A 99 12.19 -6.75 -23.49
CA SER A 99 13.56 -6.28 -23.45
C SER A 99 13.66 -4.96 -22.71
N TYR A 100 14.72 -4.75 -21.92
CA TYR A 100 15.02 -3.46 -21.32
C TYR A 100 15.27 -2.35 -22.36
N ASN A 101 15.56 -2.72 -23.61
CA ASN A 101 15.70 -1.79 -24.72
C ASN A 101 14.39 -1.45 -25.43
N ASP A 102 13.28 -2.06 -25.01
CA ASP A 102 11.98 -1.71 -25.57
C ASP A 102 11.55 -0.32 -25.10
N ASN A 103 10.78 0.36 -25.95
CA ASN A 103 10.14 1.61 -25.57
C ASN A 103 9.01 1.34 -24.57
N CYS A 104 9.17 1.90 -23.39
CA CYS A 104 8.22 1.81 -22.29
C CYS A 104 7.74 3.20 -21.89
N TYR A 105 6.66 3.25 -21.14
CA TYR A 105 6.21 4.44 -20.41
C TYR A 105 5.68 4.02 -19.04
N ILE A 106 5.68 4.96 -18.09
CA ILE A 106 5.07 4.77 -16.78
C ILE A 106 3.79 5.58 -16.72
N ASP A 107 2.71 4.96 -16.28
CA ASP A 107 1.45 5.65 -16.03
C ASP A 107 0.90 5.32 -14.65
N PHE A 108 0.03 6.22 -14.15
CA PHE A 108 -0.65 6.05 -12.86
C PHE A 108 -2.08 5.58 -13.10
N VAL A 109 -2.35 4.32 -12.78
CA VAL A 109 -3.63 3.66 -13.04
C VAL A 109 -4.07 2.92 -11.78
N ASP A 110 -5.36 3.03 -11.45
CA ASP A 110 -5.97 2.30 -10.32
C ASP A 110 -5.23 2.49 -8.97
N GLY A 111 -4.68 3.69 -8.75
CA GLY A 111 -3.97 4.02 -7.50
C GLY A 111 -2.51 3.58 -7.43
N GLY A 112 -1.92 3.07 -8.52
CA GLY A 112 -0.53 2.64 -8.58
C GLY A 112 0.20 3.05 -9.85
N TYR A 113 1.52 2.99 -9.80
CA TYR A 113 2.35 3.19 -10.99
C TYR A 113 2.59 1.87 -11.71
N PHE A 114 2.46 1.90 -13.02
CA PHE A 114 2.69 0.74 -13.88
C PHE A 114 3.62 1.10 -15.04
N LEU A 115 4.52 0.19 -15.34
CA LEU A 115 5.34 0.22 -16.55
C LEU A 115 4.61 -0.53 -17.67
N PHE A 116 4.47 0.14 -18.80
CA PHE A 116 3.87 -0.38 -20.03
C PHE A 116 4.94 -0.50 -21.11
N ASN A 117 4.85 -1.54 -21.92
CA ASN A 117 5.74 -1.76 -23.03
C ASN A 117 4.96 -1.63 -24.34
N LEU A 118 5.40 -0.72 -25.21
CA LEU A 118 4.73 -0.45 -26.48
C LEU A 118 4.74 -1.63 -27.47
N ARG A 119 5.70 -2.53 -27.32
CA ARG A 119 5.77 -3.74 -28.16
C ARG A 119 4.87 -4.87 -27.69
N HIS A 120 4.37 -4.77 -26.45
CA HIS A 120 3.55 -5.78 -25.80
C HIS A 120 2.29 -5.15 -25.20
N PRO A 121 1.38 -4.62 -26.04
CA PRO A 121 0.17 -3.96 -25.54
C PRO A 121 -0.70 -4.94 -24.75
N GLY A 122 -1.33 -4.42 -23.71
CA GLY A 122 -2.19 -5.22 -22.82
C GLY A 122 -1.46 -5.90 -21.66
N VAL A 123 -0.14 -5.82 -21.60
CA VAL A 123 0.65 -6.29 -20.45
C VAL A 123 1.28 -5.08 -19.75
N ARG A 124 1.12 -5.01 -18.45
CA ARG A 124 1.73 -4.00 -17.57
C ARG A 124 2.34 -4.67 -16.36
N ILE A 125 3.36 -4.07 -15.76
CA ILE A 125 3.97 -4.52 -14.51
C ILE A 125 3.97 -3.39 -13.49
N ALA A 126 3.71 -3.73 -12.24
CA ALA A 126 3.72 -2.76 -11.15
C ALA A 126 5.14 -2.28 -10.85
N VAL A 127 5.25 -0.97 -10.62
CA VAL A 127 6.49 -0.32 -10.16
C VAL A 127 6.20 0.55 -8.95
N THR A 128 7.17 0.69 -8.06
CA THR A 128 7.07 1.55 -6.88
C THR A 128 8.11 2.64 -6.93
N VAL A 129 7.74 3.86 -6.62
CA VAL A 129 8.67 5.00 -6.43
C VAL A 129 9.41 4.81 -5.11
N LEU A 130 10.74 4.99 -5.11
CA LEU A 130 11.63 4.83 -3.96
C LEU A 130 11.94 6.16 -3.27
#